data_a615e7e58a0e37fdf272d3a6e1a955d2
#
_entry.id   a615e7e58a0e37fdf272d3a6e1a955d2
#
_cell.length_a   1.000
_cell.length_b   1.000
_cell.length_c   1.000
_cell.angle_alpha   90.00
_cell.angle_beta   90.00
_cell.angle_gamma   90.00
#
_symmetry.space_group_name_H-M   'P 1'
#
loop_
_entity.id
_entity.type
_entity.pdbx_description
1 polymer ?
#
loop_
_entity_poly.entity_id
_entity_poly.type
_entity_poly.pdbx_seq_one_letter_code
_entity_poly.pdbx_strand_id
1 'polypeptide(L)'
;MDWTRKDGKNAEPADKRNNLGIPDRDQNRMEAARKEYEETLKTYRELARKDPETYLPYVAATLNDLGILNSDQSRMEEARKEYEESLKIYRKLAQKDPETYLPNVAATLNNLGILNRDKNRMEEALKTYRELAQKDPATYLLYVAITRNNLGNLDIAQNLMEEARKEYEEALKIYRELAQKNPETYLPDVATMLNNLGILDSAQNRMKEGRKKYDEALKIYRELAQKDPETYLPDVATMLNNLGILDSARNRMKEARNEHEEALKTFRELAQKNPETYLPYVAATLNNVGMLDRDQNRIGEARNEYEEALKTYRELAQKNPETYLPYVAMTLNNLGILDSDQNRMAEARKEYEEALKIYEAFAKQDPEQFTTDVKRLKKLLQELPK
;
A
#
# COMPACT_ATOMS: atom_id res chain seq x y z
N MET A 1 17.73 36.74 -1.40
CA MET A 1 17.81 35.78 -0.29
C MET A 1 18.25 34.46 -0.87
N ASP A 2 19.37 34.01 -0.42
CA ASP A 2 20.20 32.97 -1.01
C ASP A 2 19.65 31.59 -0.62
N TRP A 3 19.04 30.86 -1.58
CA TRP A 3 18.53 29.50 -1.42
C TRP A 3 19.42 28.46 -2.12
N THR A 4 20.69 28.76 -2.20
CA THR A 4 21.68 27.81 -2.68
C THR A 4 22.47 27.24 -1.50
N ARG A 5 21.97 26.19 -0.88
CA ARG A 5 22.63 25.21 -0.03
C ARG A 5 21.72 24.84 1.15
N LYS A 6 20.98 23.81 0.99
CA LYS A 6 20.75 22.81 2.06
C LYS A 6 20.26 21.53 1.45
N ASP A 7 21.21 20.61 1.46
CA ASP A 7 21.03 19.20 1.76
C ASP A 7 19.97 18.42 0.98
N GLY A 8 20.46 17.58 0.06
CA GLY A 8 19.77 16.40 -0.46
C GLY A 8 19.39 15.40 0.64
N LYS A 9 18.52 15.82 1.55
CA LYS A 9 17.87 14.99 2.54
C LYS A 9 16.39 15.34 2.51
N ASN A 10 15.61 14.37 2.13
CA ASN A 10 14.13 14.28 2.11
C ASN A 10 13.47 14.40 0.73
N ALA A 11 13.88 13.51 -0.18
CA ALA A 11 12.88 12.85 -0.97
C ALA A 11 12.45 11.63 -0.13
N GLU A 12 11.41 11.76 0.69
CA GLU A 12 10.79 10.58 1.28
C GLU A 12 10.32 9.66 0.15
N PRO A 13 10.66 8.35 0.21
CA PRO A 13 10.22 7.41 -0.81
C PRO A 13 8.70 7.43 -0.86
N ALA A 14 8.12 7.47 -2.06
CA ALA A 14 6.69 7.40 -2.34
C ALA A 14 6.01 6.12 -1.79
N ASP A 15 6.74 5.26 -1.12
CA ASP A 15 6.38 3.90 -0.72
C ASP A 15 5.74 3.78 0.68
N LYS A 16 5.54 4.87 1.42
CA LYS A 16 4.89 4.83 2.74
C LYS A 16 3.37 5.06 2.72
N ARG A 17 2.73 5.04 1.57
CA ARG A 17 1.29 5.26 1.49
C ARG A 17 0.55 4.03 0.97
N ASN A 18 0.30 3.07 1.84
CA ASN A 18 -0.84 2.18 1.66
C ASN A 18 -2.11 3.03 1.65
N ASN A 19 -2.93 2.84 0.60
CA ASN A 19 -4.19 3.51 0.30
C ASN A 19 -5.22 3.44 1.44
N LEU A 20 -5.03 4.22 2.50
CA LEU A 20 -6.06 4.53 3.47
C LEU A 20 -6.37 6.01 3.31
N GLY A 21 -7.62 6.29 2.99
CA GLY A 21 -8.13 7.60 2.60
C GLY A 21 -7.55 8.77 3.40
N ILE A 22 -7.07 9.77 2.66
CA ILE A 22 -6.51 11.01 3.21
C ILE A 22 -7.65 11.81 3.85
N PRO A 23 -7.54 12.22 5.14
CA PRO A 23 -8.55 13.06 5.78
C PRO A 23 -8.75 14.40 5.06
N ASP A 24 -9.97 14.94 5.09
CA ASP A 24 -10.36 16.21 4.43
C ASP A 24 -9.41 17.39 4.69
N ARG A 25 -8.74 17.44 5.83
CA ARG A 25 -7.72 18.46 6.15
C ARG A 25 -6.50 18.38 5.24
N ASP A 26 -6.12 17.17 4.82
CA ASP A 26 -4.98 16.99 3.92
C ASP A 26 -5.35 17.31 2.47
N GLN A 27 -6.61 17.11 2.05
CA GLN A 27 -7.09 17.51 0.72
C GLN A 27 -6.99 19.01 0.48
N ASN A 28 -7.37 19.85 1.46
CA ASN A 28 -7.23 21.30 1.35
C ASN A 28 -5.76 21.75 1.27
N ARG A 29 -4.87 21.08 1.99
CA ARG A 29 -3.42 21.33 1.92
C ARG A 29 -2.83 20.90 0.59
N MET A 30 -3.26 19.76 0.07
CA MET A 30 -2.84 19.26 -1.24
C MET A 30 -3.32 20.18 -2.37
N GLU A 31 -4.55 20.67 -2.30
CA GLU A 31 -5.07 21.62 -3.31
C GLU A 31 -4.33 22.97 -3.25
N ALA A 32 -3.96 23.45 -2.06
CA ALA A 32 -3.12 24.64 -1.91
C ALA A 32 -1.72 24.41 -2.49
N ALA A 33 -1.09 23.28 -2.16
CA ALA A 33 0.22 22.91 -2.71
C ALA A 33 0.18 22.80 -4.24
N ARG A 34 -0.89 22.22 -4.80
CA ARG A 34 -1.07 22.12 -6.25
C ARG A 34 -1.09 23.50 -6.92
N LYS A 35 -1.83 24.45 -6.36
CA LYS A 35 -1.86 25.84 -6.89
C LYS A 35 -0.48 26.50 -6.84
N GLU A 36 0.26 26.31 -5.76
CA GLU A 36 1.63 26.83 -5.66
C GLU A 36 2.56 26.23 -6.73
N TYR A 37 2.47 24.90 -6.97
CA TYR A 37 3.23 24.26 -8.03
C TYR A 37 2.83 24.75 -9.43
N GLU A 38 1.52 24.95 -9.70
CA GLU A 38 1.03 25.48 -10.98
C GLU A 38 1.53 26.92 -11.23
N GLU A 39 1.52 27.80 -10.22
CA GLU A 39 2.06 29.15 -10.31
C GLU A 39 3.57 29.14 -10.50
N THR A 40 4.28 28.29 -9.76
CA THR A 40 5.71 28.09 -9.87
C THR A 40 6.10 27.59 -11.26
N LEU A 41 5.36 26.61 -11.78
CA LEU A 41 5.56 26.06 -13.12
C LEU A 41 5.37 27.13 -14.19
N LYS A 42 4.33 27.97 -14.07
CA LYS A 42 4.11 29.09 -14.99
C LYS A 42 5.30 30.04 -15.00
N THR A 43 5.78 30.41 -13.82
CA THR A 43 6.95 31.29 -13.67
C THR A 43 8.21 30.70 -14.28
N TYR A 44 8.52 29.42 -14.00
CA TYR A 44 9.69 28.77 -14.60
C TYR A 44 9.57 28.59 -16.10
N ARG A 45 8.38 28.33 -16.64
CA ARG A 45 8.16 28.27 -18.10
C ARG A 45 8.42 29.64 -18.78
N GLU A 46 8.03 30.76 -18.14
CA GLU A 46 8.31 32.10 -18.65
C GLU A 46 9.82 32.41 -18.63
N LEU A 47 10.50 32.05 -17.57
CA LEU A 47 11.95 32.18 -17.43
C LEU A 47 12.72 31.28 -18.42
N ALA A 48 12.25 30.04 -18.60
CA ALA A 48 12.86 29.08 -19.53
C ALA A 48 12.75 29.49 -21.01
N ARG A 49 11.79 30.40 -21.37
CA ARG A 49 11.75 31.00 -22.72
C ARG A 49 12.92 31.93 -22.97
N LYS A 50 13.45 32.57 -21.93
CA LYS A 50 14.56 33.53 -22.00
C LYS A 50 15.91 32.84 -21.79
N ASP A 51 15.96 31.91 -20.86
CA ASP A 51 17.14 31.14 -20.49
C ASP A 51 16.77 29.65 -20.27
N PRO A 52 16.69 28.86 -21.36
CA PRO A 52 16.31 27.45 -21.27
C PRO A 52 17.34 26.59 -20.51
N GLU A 53 18.61 26.93 -20.58
CA GLU A 53 19.66 26.11 -19.93
C GLU A 53 19.55 26.17 -18.43
N THR A 54 19.27 27.34 -17.86
CA THR A 54 19.10 27.51 -16.41
C THR A 54 17.74 27.00 -15.93
N TYR A 55 16.64 27.23 -16.67
CA TYR A 55 15.31 27.04 -16.11
C TYR A 55 14.55 25.79 -16.54
N LEU A 56 14.96 25.09 -17.63
CA LEU A 56 14.33 23.81 -17.99
C LEU A 56 14.45 22.72 -16.93
N PRO A 57 15.57 22.59 -16.18
CA PRO A 57 15.62 21.66 -15.06
C PRO A 57 14.54 21.91 -13.99
N TYR A 58 14.30 23.18 -13.65
CA TYR A 58 13.27 23.55 -12.66
C TYR A 58 11.85 23.31 -13.20
N VAL A 59 11.61 23.55 -14.51
CA VAL A 59 10.34 23.15 -15.15
C VAL A 59 10.09 21.66 -15.02
N ALA A 60 11.10 20.83 -15.33
CA ALA A 60 10.97 19.38 -15.25
C ALA A 60 10.78 18.87 -13.83
N ALA A 61 11.50 19.44 -12.86
CA ALA A 61 11.33 19.09 -11.44
C ALA A 61 9.93 19.43 -10.95
N THR A 62 9.46 20.66 -11.21
CA THR A 62 8.10 21.09 -10.80
C THR A 62 7.01 20.25 -11.44
N LEU A 63 7.17 19.86 -12.72
CA LEU A 63 6.26 18.92 -13.39
C LEU A 63 6.26 17.54 -12.74
N ASN A 64 7.42 17.01 -12.38
CA ASN A 64 7.49 15.73 -11.67
C ASN A 64 6.79 15.79 -10.30
N ASP A 65 7.02 16.85 -9.52
CA ASP A 65 6.40 17.04 -8.22
C ASP A 65 4.88 17.22 -8.32
N LEU A 66 4.43 17.97 -9.31
CA LEU A 66 3.00 18.13 -9.62
C LEU A 66 2.37 16.81 -10.06
N GLY A 67 3.09 16.00 -10.83
CA GLY A 67 2.68 14.64 -11.20
C GLY A 67 2.52 13.72 -9.99
N ILE A 68 3.44 13.78 -9.01
CA ILE A 68 3.31 13.03 -7.74
C ILE A 68 2.03 13.48 -7.01
N LEU A 69 1.86 14.79 -6.84
CA LEU A 69 0.71 15.35 -6.12
C LEU A 69 -0.62 14.99 -6.78
N ASN A 70 -0.71 15.05 -8.12
CA ASN A 70 -1.91 14.69 -8.86
C ASN A 70 -2.18 13.17 -8.81
N SER A 71 -1.14 12.34 -8.83
CA SER A 71 -1.26 10.90 -8.61
C SER A 71 -1.84 10.58 -7.22
N ASP A 72 -1.34 11.24 -6.18
CA ASP A 72 -1.84 11.12 -4.80
C ASP A 72 -3.33 11.54 -4.68
N GLN A 73 -3.76 12.49 -5.49
CA GLN A 73 -5.16 12.94 -5.58
C GLN A 73 -6.01 12.09 -6.54
N SER A 74 -5.51 10.97 -7.04
CA SER A 74 -6.19 10.13 -8.03
C SER A 74 -6.50 10.83 -9.38
N ARG A 75 -5.78 11.90 -9.69
CA ARG A 75 -5.86 12.64 -10.97
C ARG A 75 -4.88 12.02 -11.98
N MET A 76 -5.14 10.79 -12.38
CA MET A 76 -4.18 9.96 -13.12
C MET A 76 -3.79 10.52 -14.49
N GLU A 77 -4.75 11.16 -15.21
CA GLU A 77 -4.48 11.72 -16.54
C GLU A 77 -3.63 13.00 -16.49
N GLU A 78 -3.86 13.85 -15.48
CA GLU A 78 -3.03 15.02 -15.22
C GLU A 78 -1.62 14.58 -14.83
N ALA A 79 -1.49 13.68 -13.86
CA ALA A 79 -0.20 13.14 -13.43
C ALA A 79 0.60 12.54 -14.61
N ARG A 80 -0.07 11.80 -15.50
CA ARG A 80 0.56 11.22 -16.68
C ARG A 80 1.15 12.29 -17.59
N LYS A 81 0.38 13.33 -17.91
CA LYS A 81 0.84 14.43 -18.80
C LYS A 81 2.05 15.13 -18.22
N GLU A 82 2.04 15.39 -16.93
CA GLU A 82 3.11 16.09 -16.24
C GLU A 82 4.39 15.25 -16.18
N TYR A 83 4.29 13.98 -15.83
CA TYR A 83 5.43 13.07 -15.88
C TYR A 83 5.99 12.89 -17.32
N GLU A 84 5.14 12.82 -18.33
CA GLU A 84 5.60 12.68 -19.72
C GLU A 84 6.32 13.94 -20.21
N GLU A 85 5.81 15.13 -19.86
CA GLU A 85 6.50 16.39 -20.18
C GLU A 85 7.83 16.50 -19.41
N SER A 86 7.84 16.18 -18.11
CA SER A 86 9.05 16.13 -17.30
C SER A 86 10.10 15.18 -17.88
N LEU A 87 9.71 13.94 -18.22
CA LEU A 87 10.59 12.95 -18.81
C LEU A 87 11.20 13.42 -20.13
N LYS A 88 10.39 14.05 -20.98
CA LYS A 88 10.86 14.60 -22.27
C LYS A 88 11.95 15.67 -22.05
N ILE A 89 11.75 16.54 -21.07
CA ILE A 89 12.76 17.58 -20.74
C ILE A 89 14.01 16.93 -20.17
N TYR A 90 13.89 16.05 -19.18
CA TYR A 90 15.04 15.40 -18.56
C TYR A 90 15.84 14.54 -19.54
N ARG A 91 15.19 13.80 -20.45
CA ARG A 91 15.89 13.07 -21.52
C ARG A 91 16.70 14.00 -22.43
N LYS A 92 16.17 15.18 -22.76
CA LYS A 92 16.91 16.18 -23.54
C LYS A 92 18.09 16.77 -22.78
N LEU A 93 17.95 17.04 -21.49
CA LEU A 93 19.01 17.51 -20.62
C LEU A 93 20.09 16.44 -20.43
N ALA A 94 19.70 15.18 -20.24
CA ALA A 94 20.60 14.05 -20.07
C ALA A 94 21.44 13.73 -21.34
N GLN A 95 21.02 14.16 -22.53
CA GLN A 95 21.87 14.09 -23.73
C GLN A 95 23.10 15.03 -23.66
N LYS A 96 22.96 16.16 -22.94
CA LYS A 96 24.04 17.14 -22.77
C LYS A 96 24.85 16.83 -21.50
N ASP A 97 24.17 16.48 -20.42
CA ASP A 97 24.77 16.20 -19.09
C ASP A 97 24.14 14.96 -18.48
N PRO A 98 24.59 13.76 -18.86
CA PRO A 98 24.02 12.51 -18.35
C PRO A 98 24.25 12.31 -16.85
N GLU A 99 25.38 12.78 -16.31
CA GLU A 99 25.67 12.57 -14.88
C GLU A 99 24.68 13.29 -13.97
N THR A 100 24.29 14.49 -14.34
CA THR A 100 23.32 15.30 -13.58
C THR A 100 21.86 14.81 -13.78
N TYR A 101 21.48 14.41 -14.99
CA TYR A 101 20.05 14.26 -15.32
C TYR A 101 19.55 12.81 -15.52
N LEU A 102 20.43 11.81 -15.66
CA LEU A 102 19.98 10.40 -15.72
C LEU A 102 19.24 9.95 -14.43
N PRO A 103 19.62 10.38 -13.22
CA PRO A 103 18.84 10.07 -12.03
C PRO A 103 17.39 10.55 -12.11
N ASN A 104 17.19 11.77 -12.63
CA ASN A 104 15.83 12.34 -12.80
C ASN A 104 15.03 11.62 -13.90
N VAL A 105 15.70 11.20 -14.98
CA VAL A 105 15.08 10.36 -16.02
C VAL A 105 14.58 9.06 -15.38
N ALA A 106 15.42 8.37 -14.60
CA ALA A 106 15.06 7.12 -13.96
C ALA A 106 13.94 7.29 -12.92
N ALA A 107 13.98 8.35 -12.12
CA ALA A 107 12.91 8.65 -11.15
C ALA A 107 11.56 8.88 -11.85
N THR A 108 11.54 9.70 -12.90
CA THR A 108 10.30 9.98 -13.64
C THR A 108 9.78 8.73 -14.38
N LEU A 109 10.67 7.88 -14.92
CA LEU A 109 10.31 6.59 -15.51
C LEU A 109 9.69 5.64 -14.49
N ASN A 110 10.26 5.56 -13.28
CA ASN A 110 9.69 4.76 -12.20
C ASN A 110 8.29 5.24 -11.83
N ASN A 111 8.09 6.56 -11.64
CA ASN A 111 6.78 7.13 -11.34
C ASN A 111 5.74 6.84 -12.45
N LEU A 112 6.13 7.01 -13.72
CA LEU A 112 5.27 6.65 -14.86
C LEU A 112 5.00 5.15 -14.94
N GLY A 113 5.99 4.33 -14.59
CA GLY A 113 5.84 2.88 -14.54
C GLY A 113 4.80 2.46 -13.50
N ILE A 114 4.85 3.03 -12.32
CA ILE A 114 3.87 2.81 -11.25
C ILE A 114 2.48 3.28 -11.70
N LEU A 115 2.37 4.53 -12.16
CA LEU A 115 1.11 5.14 -12.57
C LEU A 115 0.38 4.35 -13.66
N ASN A 116 1.13 3.89 -14.66
CA ASN A 116 0.58 3.20 -15.84
C ASN A 116 0.63 1.67 -15.74
N ARG A 117 1.15 1.12 -14.64
CA ARG A 117 1.49 -0.32 -14.49
C ARG A 117 2.36 -0.82 -15.65
N ASP A 118 3.33 0.02 -16.04
CA ASP A 118 4.21 -0.22 -17.21
C ASP A 118 5.56 -0.77 -16.77
N LYS A 119 5.70 -2.09 -16.84
CA LYS A 119 6.90 -2.82 -16.45
C LYS A 119 8.14 -2.36 -17.23
N ASN A 120 7.99 -2.07 -18.53
CA ASN A 120 9.13 -1.67 -19.37
C ASN A 120 9.76 -0.35 -18.90
N ARG A 121 8.94 0.63 -18.50
CA ARG A 121 9.42 1.90 -17.94
C ARG A 121 10.17 1.69 -16.64
N MET A 122 9.68 0.83 -15.77
CA MET A 122 10.33 0.51 -14.49
C MET A 122 11.64 -0.27 -14.71
N GLU A 123 11.71 -1.17 -15.70
CA GLU A 123 12.94 -1.87 -16.07
C GLU A 123 13.99 -0.91 -16.69
N GLU A 124 13.56 0.08 -17.49
CA GLU A 124 14.45 1.15 -17.99
C GLU A 124 15.01 1.98 -16.83
N ALA A 125 14.16 2.34 -15.84
CA ALA A 125 14.59 3.02 -14.63
C ALA A 125 15.59 2.18 -13.82
N LEU A 126 15.29 0.90 -13.60
CA LEU A 126 16.15 -0.03 -12.87
C LEU A 126 17.52 -0.18 -13.54
N LYS A 127 17.55 -0.31 -14.86
CA LYS A 127 18.80 -0.37 -15.63
C LYS A 127 19.62 0.88 -15.43
N THR A 128 19.00 2.06 -15.54
CA THR A 128 19.67 3.35 -15.34
C THR A 128 20.24 3.47 -13.93
N TYR A 129 19.44 3.14 -12.90
CA TYR A 129 19.92 3.18 -11.51
C TYR A 129 21.06 2.18 -11.23
N ARG A 130 21.04 1.00 -11.85
CA ARG A 130 22.14 0.04 -11.74
C ARG A 130 23.44 0.56 -12.35
N GLU A 131 23.38 1.20 -13.51
CA GLU A 131 24.55 1.82 -14.14
C GLU A 131 25.11 2.96 -13.27
N LEU A 132 24.23 3.78 -12.67
CA LEU A 132 24.63 4.82 -11.73
C LEU A 132 25.22 4.23 -10.42
N ALA A 133 24.63 3.17 -9.89
CA ALA A 133 25.11 2.50 -8.68
C ALA A 133 26.46 1.80 -8.84
N GLN A 134 26.87 1.44 -10.07
CA GLN A 134 28.22 0.96 -10.35
C GLN A 134 29.27 2.05 -10.13
N LYS A 135 28.92 3.33 -10.37
CA LYS A 135 29.79 4.49 -10.20
C LYS A 135 29.73 5.03 -8.78
N ASP A 136 28.52 5.16 -8.23
CA ASP A 136 28.25 5.66 -6.89
C ASP A 136 27.22 4.78 -6.17
N PRO A 137 27.67 3.66 -5.55
CA PRO A 137 26.78 2.76 -4.81
C PRO A 137 26.14 3.44 -3.60
N ALA A 138 26.82 4.39 -2.96
CA ALA A 138 26.32 5.03 -1.74
C ALA A 138 25.04 5.83 -2.01
N THR A 139 24.98 6.48 -3.16
CA THR A 139 23.82 7.28 -3.57
C THR A 139 22.74 6.43 -4.23
N TYR A 140 23.08 5.46 -5.08
CA TYR A 140 22.10 4.88 -6.01
C TYR A 140 21.63 3.48 -5.67
N LEU A 141 22.24 2.73 -4.75
CA LEU A 141 21.74 1.40 -4.35
C LEU A 141 20.33 1.46 -3.74
N LEU A 142 20.02 2.51 -2.99
CA LEU A 142 18.67 2.72 -2.45
C LEU A 142 17.62 2.76 -3.57
N TYR A 143 17.87 3.52 -4.63
CA TYR A 143 16.93 3.64 -5.75
C TYR A 143 16.79 2.33 -6.55
N VAL A 144 17.86 1.53 -6.62
CA VAL A 144 17.78 0.17 -7.17
C VAL A 144 16.84 -0.70 -6.34
N ALA A 145 16.94 -0.66 -5.00
CA ALA A 145 16.08 -1.44 -4.11
C ALA A 145 14.62 -0.98 -4.19
N ILE A 146 14.36 0.32 -4.17
CA ILE A 146 13.01 0.89 -4.32
C ILE A 146 12.38 0.45 -5.66
N THR A 147 13.10 0.59 -6.76
CA THR A 147 12.56 0.24 -8.09
C THR A 147 12.27 -1.26 -8.19
N ARG A 148 13.09 -2.11 -7.56
CA ARG A 148 12.86 -3.55 -7.49
C ARG A 148 11.63 -3.89 -6.65
N ASN A 149 11.44 -3.23 -5.50
CA ASN A 149 10.22 -3.40 -4.72
C ASN A 149 8.97 -3.05 -5.54
N ASN A 150 9.02 -1.94 -6.27
CA ASN A 150 7.90 -1.51 -7.12
C ASN A 150 7.64 -2.50 -8.27
N LEU A 151 8.69 -3.05 -8.89
CA LEU A 151 8.57 -4.12 -9.89
C LEU A 151 7.93 -5.37 -9.27
N GLY A 152 8.36 -5.77 -8.08
CA GLY A 152 7.77 -6.89 -7.35
C GLY A 152 6.28 -6.71 -7.09
N ASN A 153 5.87 -5.50 -6.66
CA ASN A 153 4.45 -5.15 -6.48
C ASN A 153 3.67 -5.24 -7.80
N LEU A 154 4.25 -4.77 -8.90
CA LEU A 154 3.63 -4.86 -10.22
C LEU A 154 3.52 -6.31 -10.69
N ASP A 155 4.55 -7.12 -10.48
CA ASP A 155 4.57 -8.54 -10.83
C ASP A 155 3.48 -9.32 -10.03
N ILE A 156 3.27 -8.99 -8.75
CA ILE A 156 2.14 -9.53 -7.96
C ILE A 156 0.80 -9.16 -8.61
N ALA A 157 0.61 -7.89 -8.98
CA ALA A 157 -0.63 -7.44 -9.62
C ALA A 157 -0.89 -8.13 -10.98
N GLN A 158 0.17 -8.58 -11.65
CA GLN A 158 0.12 -9.34 -12.90
C GLN A 158 0.13 -10.88 -12.68
N ASN A 159 0.05 -11.34 -11.43
CA ASN A 159 0.13 -12.75 -11.05
C ASN A 159 1.45 -13.45 -11.45
N LEU A 160 2.53 -12.69 -11.55
CA LEU A 160 3.89 -13.16 -11.86
C LEU A 160 4.67 -13.40 -10.56
N MET A 161 4.27 -14.44 -9.81
CA MET A 161 4.72 -14.65 -8.43
C MET A 161 6.23 -14.94 -8.29
N GLU A 162 6.84 -15.64 -9.26
CA GLU A 162 8.27 -15.98 -9.20
C GLU A 162 9.14 -14.78 -9.57
N GLU A 163 8.70 -13.94 -10.49
CA GLU A 163 9.32 -12.68 -10.84
C GLU A 163 9.27 -11.72 -9.64
N ALA A 164 8.11 -11.58 -9.02
CA ALA A 164 7.94 -10.78 -7.81
C ALA A 164 8.89 -11.21 -6.69
N ARG A 165 9.03 -12.53 -6.48
CA ARG A 165 9.96 -13.09 -5.50
C ARG A 165 11.38 -12.63 -5.75
N LYS A 166 11.84 -12.78 -6.98
CA LYS A 166 13.18 -12.40 -7.39
C LYS A 166 13.45 -10.91 -7.12
N GLU A 167 12.49 -10.06 -7.47
CA GLU A 167 12.63 -8.64 -7.27
C GLU A 167 12.67 -8.28 -5.77
N TYR A 168 11.80 -8.86 -4.93
CA TYR A 168 11.82 -8.64 -3.50
C TYR A 168 13.09 -9.20 -2.81
N GLU A 169 13.59 -10.37 -3.20
CA GLU A 169 14.82 -10.96 -2.63
C GLU A 169 16.05 -10.10 -2.95
N GLU A 170 16.15 -9.59 -4.16
CA GLU A 170 17.23 -8.69 -4.55
C GLU A 170 17.10 -7.34 -3.84
N ALA A 171 15.89 -6.79 -3.67
CA ALA A 171 15.66 -5.57 -2.89
C ALA A 171 16.06 -5.80 -1.41
N LEU A 172 15.62 -6.91 -0.80
CA LEU A 172 15.97 -7.28 0.57
C LEU A 172 17.48 -7.36 0.77
N LYS A 173 18.20 -7.96 -0.18
CA LYS A 173 19.66 -8.05 -0.12
C LYS A 173 20.30 -6.67 -0.06
N ILE A 174 19.85 -5.74 -0.90
CA ILE A 174 20.38 -4.37 -0.92
C ILE A 174 20.04 -3.63 0.38
N TYR A 175 18.78 -3.71 0.84
CA TYR A 175 18.39 -3.07 2.09
C TYR A 175 19.15 -3.62 3.31
N ARG A 176 19.44 -4.93 3.36
CA ARG A 176 20.31 -5.50 4.40
C ARG A 176 21.74 -4.97 4.35
N GLU A 177 22.29 -4.77 3.16
CA GLU A 177 23.61 -4.14 3.00
C GLU A 177 23.60 -2.68 3.48
N LEU A 178 22.59 -1.91 3.13
CA LEU A 178 22.41 -0.52 3.58
C LEU A 178 22.19 -0.45 5.09
N ALA A 179 21.42 -1.38 5.67
CA ALA A 179 21.13 -1.44 7.10
C ALA A 179 22.37 -1.79 7.95
N GLN A 180 23.39 -2.47 7.39
CA GLN A 180 24.67 -2.66 8.08
C GLN A 180 25.39 -1.33 8.35
N LYS A 181 25.22 -0.35 7.46
CA LYS A 181 25.85 0.97 7.57
C LYS A 181 24.98 1.95 8.37
N ASN A 182 23.68 1.90 8.15
CA ASN A 182 22.70 2.77 8.82
C ASN A 182 21.44 1.98 9.18
N PRO A 183 21.45 1.24 10.32
CA PRO A 183 20.33 0.37 10.71
C PRO A 183 19.05 1.16 10.99
N GLU A 184 19.11 2.33 11.62
CA GLU A 184 17.92 3.11 11.97
C GLU A 184 17.13 3.56 10.73
N THR A 185 17.82 3.84 9.64
CA THR A 185 17.20 4.26 8.37
C THR A 185 16.63 3.09 7.59
N TYR A 186 17.33 1.95 7.53
CA TYR A 186 17.00 0.90 6.54
C TYR A 186 16.44 -0.39 7.14
N LEU A 187 16.43 -0.59 8.46
CA LEU A 187 15.74 -1.74 9.07
C LEU A 187 14.23 -1.74 8.81
N PRO A 188 13.53 -0.58 8.78
CA PRO A 188 12.13 -0.57 8.37
C PRO A 188 11.91 -1.16 6.97
N ASP A 189 12.78 -0.82 6.00
CA ASP A 189 12.69 -1.33 4.63
C ASP A 189 13.00 -2.84 4.58
N VAL A 190 13.97 -3.31 5.36
CA VAL A 190 14.24 -4.75 5.52
C VAL A 190 12.99 -5.48 6.00
N ALA A 191 12.32 -4.95 7.04
CA ALA A 191 11.11 -5.55 7.59
C ALA A 191 9.94 -5.52 6.58
N THR A 192 9.80 -4.45 5.82
CA THR A 192 8.82 -4.33 4.72
C THR A 192 9.05 -5.40 3.65
N MET A 193 10.30 -5.61 3.21
CA MET A 193 10.61 -6.65 2.22
C MET A 193 10.35 -8.06 2.76
N LEU A 194 10.66 -8.30 4.03
CA LEU A 194 10.33 -9.55 4.69
C LEU A 194 8.82 -9.79 4.77
N ASN A 195 8.03 -8.75 5.06
CA ASN A 195 6.58 -8.82 5.02
C ASN A 195 6.07 -9.19 3.62
N ASN A 196 6.53 -8.50 2.58
CA ASN A 196 6.10 -8.76 1.20
C ASN A 196 6.44 -10.20 0.76
N LEU A 197 7.63 -10.68 1.10
CA LEU A 197 8.02 -12.07 0.87
C LEU A 197 7.20 -13.06 1.71
N GLY A 198 6.81 -12.68 2.93
CA GLY A 198 5.93 -13.48 3.79
C GLY A 198 4.54 -13.64 3.20
N ILE A 199 3.96 -12.56 2.66
CA ILE A 199 2.68 -12.58 1.94
C ILE A 199 2.78 -13.50 0.72
N LEU A 200 3.84 -13.35 -0.08
CA LEU A 200 4.06 -14.17 -1.26
C LEU A 200 4.23 -15.65 -0.93
N ASP A 201 4.97 -15.97 0.12
CA ASP A 201 5.14 -17.35 0.59
C ASP A 201 3.81 -17.96 1.05
N SER A 202 2.99 -17.17 1.75
CA SER A 202 1.65 -17.58 2.19
C SER A 202 0.73 -17.85 1.01
N ALA A 203 0.72 -16.96 0.01
CA ALA A 203 -0.08 -17.13 -1.21
C ALA A 203 0.33 -18.37 -2.02
N GLN A 204 1.62 -18.75 -1.99
CA GLN A 204 2.15 -19.95 -2.64
C GLN A 204 2.12 -21.21 -1.74
N ASN A 205 1.39 -21.17 -0.63
CA ASN A 205 1.29 -22.27 0.34
C ASN A 205 2.63 -22.67 0.98
N ARG A 206 3.64 -21.78 0.97
CA ARG A 206 4.93 -21.94 1.64
C ARG A 206 4.87 -21.38 3.07
N MET A 207 3.93 -21.90 3.86
CA MET A 207 3.55 -21.33 5.15
C MET A 207 4.69 -21.28 6.19
N LYS A 208 5.64 -22.22 6.14
CA LYS A 208 6.79 -22.26 7.08
C LYS A 208 7.78 -21.12 6.77
N GLU A 209 8.04 -20.92 5.50
CA GLU A 209 8.91 -19.87 4.98
C GLU A 209 8.31 -18.49 5.24
N GLY A 210 7.01 -18.34 4.97
CA GLY A 210 6.27 -17.12 5.26
C GLY A 210 6.33 -16.75 6.74
N ARG A 211 6.08 -17.72 7.63
CA ARG A 211 6.18 -17.48 9.08
C ARG A 211 7.56 -16.97 9.50
N LYS A 212 8.63 -17.60 9.01
CA LYS A 212 9.99 -17.15 9.35
C LYS A 212 10.24 -15.68 8.98
N LYS A 213 9.70 -15.28 7.83
CA LYS A 213 9.84 -13.90 7.36
C LYS A 213 9.04 -12.91 8.19
N TYR A 214 7.80 -13.28 8.53
CA TYR A 214 6.98 -12.46 9.44
C TYR A 214 7.59 -12.38 10.85
N ASP A 215 8.12 -13.48 11.40
CA ASP A 215 8.79 -13.49 12.71
C ASP A 215 10.03 -12.58 12.71
N GLU A 216 10.84 -12.60 11.62
CA GLU A 216 11.99 -11.70 11.47
C GLU A 216 11.55 -10.23 11.34
N ALA A 217 10.52 -9.94 10.53
CA ALA A 217 9.98 -8.60 10.37
C ALA A 217 9.40 -8.07 11.70
N LEU A 218 8.61 -8.89 12.41
CA LEU A 218 8.03 -8.54 13.70
C LEU A 218 9.11 -8.20 14.73
N LYS A 219 10.20 -8.98 14.76
CA LYS A 219 11.33 -8.71 15.67
C LYS A 219 11.93 -7.34 15.38
N ILE A 220 12.18 -7.02 14.11
CA ILE A 220 12.73 -5.71 13.71
C ILE A 220 11.78 -4.58 14.13
N TYR A 221 10.50 -4.69 13.81
CA TYR A 221 9.53 -3.64 14.15
C TYR A 221 9.35 -3.48 15.66
N ARG A 222 9.40 -4.57 16.46
CA ARG A 222 9.37 -4.48 17.92
C ARG A 222 10.60 -3.74 18.48
N GLU A 223 11.79 -3.98 17.94
CA GLU A 223 13.02 -3.26 18.33
C GLU A 223 12.94 -1.77 17.97
N LEU A 224 12.40 -1.45 16.79
CA LEU A 224 12.16 -0.06 16.37
C LEU A 224 11.09 0.63 17.23
N ALA A 225 9.99 -0.06 17.56
CA ALA A 225 8.90 0.45 18.37
C ALA A 225 9.31 0.74 19.84
N GLN A 226 10.38 0.11 20.34
CA GLN A 226 10.95 0.48 21.65
C GLN A 226 11.54 1.89 21.64
N LYS A 227 12.04 2.35 20.50
CA LYS A 227 12.66 3.67 20.33
C LYS A 227 11.64 4.72 19.89
N ASP A 228 10.77 4.33 18.95
CA ASP A 228 9.73 5.17 18.39
C ASP A 228 8.41 4.39 18.27
N PRO A 229 7.66 4.30 19.37
CA PRO A 229 6.40 3.56 19.39
C PRO A 229 5.33 4.18 18.49
N GLU A 230 5.32 5.50 18.33
CA GLU A 230 4.29 6.18 17.54
C GLU A 230 4.41 5.81 16.05
N THR A 231 5.62 5.71 15.54
CA THR A 231 5.87 5.32 14.15
C THR A 231 5.70 3.83 13.90
N TYR A 232 6.16 2.95 14.81
CA TYR A 232 6.31 1.51 14.48
C TYR A 232 5.33 0.56 15.17
N LEU A 233 4.51 0.99 16.15
CA LEU A 233 3.44 0.13 16.68
C LEU A 233 2.39 -0.29 15.65
N PRO A 234 2.03 0.56 14.67
CA PRO A 234 1.15 0.13 13.58
C PRO A 234 1.71 -1.05 12.77
N ASP A 235 3.03 -1.03 12.50
CA ASP A 235 3.70 -2.11 11.77
C ASP A 235 3.77 -3.39 12.60
N VAL A 236 4.04 -3.28 13.91
CA VAL A 236 3.99 -4.42 14.84
C VAL A 236 2.61 -5.08 14.80
N ALA A 237 1.54 -4.30 14.92
CA ALA A 237 0.17 -4.82 14.90
C ALA A 237 -0.18 -5.45 13.54
N THR A 238 0.29 -4.85 12.44
CA THR A 238 0.12 -5.41 11.09
C THR A 238 0.82 -6.77 10.96
N MET A 239 2.06 -6.89 11.44
CA MET A 239 2.79 -8.16 11.40
C MET A 239 2.12 -9.25 12.24
N LEU A 240 1.63 -8.90 13.44
CA LEU A 240 0.86 -9.81 14.28
C LEU A 240 -0.42 -10.28 13.58
N ASN A 241 -1.14 -9.37 12.94
CA ASN A 241 -2.35 -9.73 12.20
C ASN A 241 -2.03 -10.69 11.03
N ASN A 242 -0.95 -10.45 10.28
CA ASN A 242 -0.51 -11.35 9.20
C ASN A 242 -0.07 -12.72 9.72
N LEU A 243 0.63 -12.77 10.86
CA LEU A 243 0.97 -14.03 11.54
C LEU A 243 -0.28 -14.79 11.98
N GLY A 244 -1.26 -14.10 12.56
CA GLY A 244 -2.52 -14.69 12.98
C GLY A 244 -3.29 -15.32 11.81
N ILE A 245 -3.36 -14.65 10.66
CA ILE A 245 -3.96 -15.19 9.44
C ILE A 245 -3.21 -16.46 8.99
N LEU A 246 -1.88 -16.41 8.94
CA LEU A 246 -1.06 -17.54 8.52
C LEU A 246 -1.18 -18.73 9.48
N ASP A 247 -1.21 -18.49 10.79
CA ASP A 247 -1.33 -19.55 11.77
C ASP A 247 -2.73 -20.15 11.83
N SER A 248 -3.77 -19.35 11.60
CA SER A 248 -5.13 -19.85 11.40
C SER A 248 -5.19 -20.80 10.20
N ALA A 249 -4.63 -20.42 9.06
CA ALA A 249 -4.56 -21.28 7.87
C ALA A 249 -3.78 -22.59 8.10
N ARG A 250 -2.88 -22.62 9.10
CA ARG A 250 -2.12 -23.80 9.53
C ARG A 250 -2.77 -24.58 10.67
N ASN A 251 -4.00 -24.27 11.03
CA ASN A 251 -4.72 -24.84 12.16
C ASN A 251 -4.02 -24.63 13.53
N ARG A 252 -3.21 -23.58 13.66
CA ARG A 252 -2.54 -23.19 14.90
C ARG A 252 -3.38 -22.14 15.64
N MET A 253 -4.60 -22.54 16.00
CA MET A 253 -5.65 -21.64 16.45
C MET A 253 -5.31 -20.84 17.71
N LYS A 254 -4.52 -21.42 18.63
CA LYS A 254 -4.13 -20.73 19.87
C LYS A 254 -3.14 -19.60 19.58
N GLU A 255 -2.15 -19.86 18.74
CA GLU A 255 -1.16 -18.86 18.32
C GLU A 255 -1.85 -17.75 17.53
N ALA A 256 -2.68 -18.12 16.54
CA ALA A 256 -3.46 -17.17 15.75
C ALA A 256 -4.29 -16.22 16.63
N ARG A 257 -4.94 -16.76 17.67
CA ARG A 257 -5.70 -15.96 18.62
C ARG A 257 -4.84 -14.95 19.35
N ASN A 258 -3.73 -15.39 19.95
CA ASN A 258 -2.85 -14.50 20.69
C ASN A 258 -2.32 -13.35 19.81
N GLU A 259 -1.96 -13.67 18.58
CA GLU A 259 -1.45 -12.71 17.61
C GLU A 259 -2.52 -11.69 17.20
N HIS A 260 -3.74 -12.15 16.88
CA HIS A 260 -4.85 -11.23 16.58
C HIS A 260 -5.29 -10.40 17.77
N GLU A 261 -5.34 -10.95 18.99
CA GLU A 261 -5.71 -10.21 20.20
C GLU A 261 -4.67 -9.13 20.53
N GLU A 262 -3.36 -9.42 20.41
CA GLU A 262 -2.30 -8.43 20.57
C GLU A 262 -2.41 -7.33 19.51
N ALA A 263 -2.65 -7.70 18.23
CA ALA A 263 -2.85 -6.75 17.14
C ALA A 263 -4.08 -5.85 17.40
N LEU A 264 -5.21 -6.45 17.75
CA LEU A 264 -6.47 -5.74 18.03
C LEU A 264 -6.31 -4.74 19.18
N LYS A 265 -5.66 -5.15 20.27
CA LYS A 265 -5.36 -4.28 21.39
C LYS A 265 -4.55 -3.07 20.93
N THR A 266 -3.46 -3.30 20.20
CA THR A 266 -2.59 -2.24 19.70
C THR A 266 -3.33 -1.28 18.76
N PHE A 267 -4.12 -1.79 17.81
CA PHE A 267 -4.91 -0.93 16.93
C PHE A 267 -6.00 -0.15 17.66
N ARG A 268 -6.64 -0.72 18.70
CA ARG A 268 -7.60 0.01 19.52
C ARG A 268 -6.93 1.15 20.31
N GLU A 269 -5.74 0.96 20.87
CA GLU A 269 -4.97 2.00 21.54
C GLU A 269 -4.57 3.12 20.56
N LEU A 270 -4.14 2.78 19.36
CA LEU A 270 -3.83 3.73 18.29
C LEU A 270 -5.08 4.49 17.82
N ALA A 271 -6.22 3.81 17.71
CA ALA A 271 -7.50 4.41 17.28
C ALA A 271 -8.06 5.42 18.29
N GLN A 272 -7.70 5.32 19.58
CA GLN A 272 -8.03 6.36 20.55
C GLN A 272 -7.34 7.69 20.26
N LYS A 273 -6.15 7.65 19.67
CA LYS A 273 -5.38 8.85 19.32
C LYS A 273 -5.73 9.35 17.92
N ASN A 274 -5.86 8.44 16.96
CA ASN A 274 -6.20 8.74 15.58
C ASN A 274 -7.23 7.75 15.03
N PRO A 275 -8.54 7.98 15.31
CA PRO A 275 -9.60 7.06 14.91
C PRO A 275 -9.74 6.93 13.38
N GLU A 276 -9.56 8.00 12.63
CA GLU A 276 -9.72 7.96 11.17
C GLU A 276 -8.69 7.04 10.50
N THR A 277 -7.46 7.01 11.01
CA THR A 277 -6.41 6.14 10.50
C THR A 277 -6.57 4.69 10.96
N TYR A 278 -6.94 4.44 12.22
CA TYR A 278 -6.78 3.10 12.81
C TYR A 278 -8.09 2.33 13.02
N LEU A 279 -9.28 2.94 12.98
CA LEU A 279 -10.54 2.20 13.03
C LEU A 279 -10.71 1.18 11.89
N PRO A 280 -10.26 1.45 10.65
CA PRO A 280 -10.30 0.43 9.60
C PRO A 280 -9.51 -0.83 9.94
N TYR A 281 -8.35 -0.70 10.59
CA TYR A 281 -7.53 -1.83 11.02
C TYR A 281 -8.16 -2.58 12.19
N VAL A 282 -8.80 -1.87 13.13
CA VAL A 282 -9.59 -2.48 14.21
C VAL A 282 -10.68 -3.37 13.60
N ALA A 283 -11.48 -2.84 12.65
CA ALA A 283 -12.56 -3.58 12.01
C ALA A 283 -12.06 -4.78 11.20
N ALA A 284 -10.95 -4.62 10.46
CA ALA A 284 -10.33 -5.72 9.73
C ALA A 284 -9.84 -6.83 10.66
N THR A 285 -9.19 -6.47 11.76
CA THR A 285 -8.70 -7.44 12.75
C THR A 285 -9.87 -8.15 13.44
N LEU A 286 -10.97 -7.44 13.77
CA LEU A 286 -12.20 -8.03 14.30
C LEU A 286 -12.79 -9.06 13.32
N ASN A 287 -12.82 -8.79 12.02
CA ASN A 287 -13.24 -9.78 11.03
C ASN A 287 -12.37 -11.04 11.08
N ASN A 288 -11.05 -10.91 11.22
CA ASN A 288 -10.14 -12.06 11.30
C ASN A 288 -10.36 -12.86 12.59
N VAL A 289 -10.55 -12.19 13.74
CA VAL A 289 -10.89 -12.85 15.02
C VAL A 289 -12.24 -13.55 14.89
N GLY A 290 -13.25 -12.92 14.30
CA GLY A 290 -14.57 -13.52 14.07
C GLY A 290 -14.51 -14.76 13.19
N MET A 291 -13.68 -14.76 12.14
CA MET A 291 -13.43 -15.96 11.34
C MET A 291 -12.81 -17.09 12.17
N LEU A 292 -11.79 -16.77 12.97
CA LEU A 292 -11.13 -17.71 13.87
C LEU A 292 -12.10 -18.30 14.90
N ASP A 293 -13.02 -17.48 15.45
CA ASP A 293 -14.01 -17.90 16.42
C ASP A 293 -15.09 -18.75 15.80
N ARG A 294 -15.58 -18.43 14.59
CA ARG A 294 -16.48 -19.27 13.84
C ARG A 294 -15.86 -20.66 13.60
N ASP A 295 -14.60 -20.72 13.13
CA ASP A 295 -13.91 -21.97 12.83
C ASP A 295 -13.67 -22.82 14.10
N GLN A 296 -13.67 -22.21 15.27
CA GLN A 296 -13.62 -22.88 16.58
C GLN A 296 -15.02 -23.12 17.19
N ASN A 297 -16.09 -22.89 16.42
CA ASN A 297 -17.47 -23.00 16.87
C ASN A 297 -17.84 -22.12 18.08
N ARG A 298 -17.14 -20.98 18.23
CA ARG A 298 -17.47 -19.93 19.22
C ARG A 298 -18.40 -18.89 18.58
N ILE A 299 -19.62 -19.31 18.35
CA ILE A 299 -20.56 -18.57 17.50
C ILE A 299 -20.96 -17.20 18.07
N GLY A 300 -21.12 -17.14 19.40
CA GLY A 300 -21.49 -15.88 20.09
C GLY A 300 -20.39 -14.82 19.97
N GLU A 301 -19.16 -15.23 20.20
CA GLU A 301 -17.99 -14.37 20.07
C GLU A 301 -17.81 -13.92 18.61
N ALA A 302 -17.83 -14.85 17.66
CA ALA A 302 -17.72 -14.54 16.24
C ALA A 302 -18.76 -13.49 15.77
N ARG A 303 -20.01 -13.62 16.27
CA ARG A 303 -21.07 -12.67 15.96
C ARG A 303 -20.74 -11.27 16.49
N ASN A 304 -20.37 -11.18 17.77
CA ASN A 304 -20.06 -9.88 18.39
C ASN A 304 -18.95 -9.16 17.62
N GLU A 305 -17.92 -9.86 17.21
CA GLU A 305 -16.79 -9.33 16.48
C GLU A 305 -17.18 -8.86 15.07
N TYR A 306 -17.95 -9.65 14.34
CA TYR A 306 -18.47 -9.22 13.04
C TYR A 306 -19.44 -8.04 13.16
N GLU A 307 -20.30 -7.99 14.18
CA GLU A 307 -21.22 -6.87 14.39
C GLU A 307 -20.49 -5.58 14.77
N GLU A 308 -19.43 -5.66 15.61
CA GLU A 308 -18.57 -4.51 15.92
C GLU A 308 -17.83 -4.04 14.66
N ALA A 309 -17.27 -4.96 13.88
CA ALA A 309 -16.61 -4.63 12.60
C ALA A 309 -17.58 -3.98 11.61
N LEU A 310 -18.79 -4.55 11.46
CA LEU A 310 -19.82 -4.03 10.56
C LEU A 310 -20.25 -2.61 10.96
N LYS A 311 -20.46 -2.38 12.24
CA LYS A 311 -20.80 -1.05 12.76
C LYS A 311 -19.70 -0.04 12.41
N THR A 312 -18.45 -0.40 12.68
CA THR A 312 -17.29 0.45 12.42
C THR A 312 -17.17 0.78 10.92
N TYR A 313 -17.28 -0.22 10.05
CA TYR A 313 -17.22 0.02 8.60
C TYR A 313 -18.42 0.83 8.08
N ARG A 314 -19.62 0.66 8.62
CA ARG A 314 -20.77 1.49 8.26
C ARG A 314 -20.57 2.95 8.66
N GLU A 315 -20.00 3.23 9.84
CA GLU A 315 -19.67 4.59 10.27
C GLU A 315 -18.60 5.23 9.35
N LEU A 316 -17.58 4.47 8.98
CA LEU A 316 -16.54 4.91 8.04
C LEU A 316 -17.12 5.14 6.62
N ALA A 317 -18.04 4.28 6.17
CA ALA A 317 -18.69 4.38 4.86
C ALA A 317 -19.62 5.61 4.73
N GLN A 318 -20.10 6.18 5.85
CA GLN A 318 -20.83 7.46 5.81
C GLN A 318 -19.93 8.61 5.35
N LYS A 319 -18.64 8.56 5.69
CA LYS A 319 -17.65 9.58 5.31
C LYS A 319 -17.03 9.29 3.95
N ASN A 320 -16.68 8.03 3.70
CA ASN A 320 -16.05 7.59 2.45
C ASN A 320 -16.66 6.28 1.95
N PRO A 321 -17.82 6.35 1.26
CA PRO A 321 -18.54 5.18 0.78
C PRO A 321 -17.74 4.36 -0.26
N GLU A 322 -16.98 5.01 -1.12
CA GLU A 322 -16.21 4.32 -2.17
C GLU A 322 -15.15 3.39 -1.56
N THR A 323 -14.52 3.82 -0.48
CA THR A 323 -13.50 3.01 0.20
C THR A 323 -14.11 1.92 1.08
N TYR A 324 -15.17 2.23 1.84
CA TYR A 324 -15.57 1.35 2.94
C TYR A 324 -16.82 0.48 2.69
N LEU A 325 -17.67 0.78 1.69
CA LEU A 325 -18.81 -0.08 1.37
C LEU A 325 -18.40 -1.51 0.94
N PRO A 326 -17.29 -1.75 0.21
CA PRO A 326 -16.84 -3.12 -0.06
C PRO A 326 -16.53 -3.92 1.21
N TYR A 327 -15.98 -3.28 2.25
CA TYR A 327 -15.71 -3.92 3.54
C TYR A 327 -17.00 -4.17 4.34
N VAL A 328 -18.00 -3.30 4.23
CA VAL A 328 -19.35 -3.55 4.75
C VAL A 328 -19.91 -4.82 4.12
N ALA A 329 -19.85 -4.95 2.77
CA ALA A 329 -20.33 -6.13 2.07
C ALA A 329 -19.58 -7.40 2.43
N MET A 330 -18.27 -7.32 2.61
CA MET A 330 -17.43 -8.44 3.07
C MET A 330 -17.85 -8.92 4.47
N THR A 331 -18.07 -7.98 5.39
CA THR A 331 -18.46 -8.31 6.77
C THR A 331 -19.87 -8.87 6.83
N LEU A 332 -20.81 -8.34 6.04
CA LEU A 332 -22.16 -8.90 5.87
C LEU A 332 -22.11 -10.33 5.31
N ASN A 333 -21.25 -10.59 4.33
CA ASN A 333 -21.06 -11.96 3.83
C ASN A 333 -20.55 -12.90 4.94
N ASN A 334 -19.64 -12.46 5.80
CA ASN A 334 -19.15 -13.27 6.93
C ASN A 334 -20.26 -13.56 7.95
N LEU A 335 -21.10 -12.57 8.27
CA LEU A 335 -22.29 -12.75 9.11
C LEU A 335 -23.29 -13.71 8.45
N GLY A 336 -23.57 -13.57 7.16
CA GLY A 336 -24.45 -14.46 6.43
C GLY A 336 -23.97 -15.91 6.43
N ILE A 337 -22.66 -16.14 6.32
CA ILE A 337 -22.08 -17.48 6.47
C ILE A 337 -22.30 -18.00 7.89
N LEU A 338 -22.02 -17.18 8.92
CA LEU A 338 -22.23 -17.56 10.31
C LEU A 338 -23.68 -17.91 10.59
N ASP A 339 -24.64 -17.15 10.05
CA ASP A 339 -26.07 -17.40 10.22
C ASP A 339 -26.53 -18.65 9.46
N SER A 340 -26.01 -18.87 8.26
CA SER A 340 -26.27 -20.10 7.51
C SER A 340 -25.76 -21.33 8.25
N ASP A 341 -24.55 -21.27 8.83
CA ASP A 341 -23.96 -22.35 9.64
C ASP A 341 -24.83 -22.67 10.88
N GLN A 342 -25.57 -21.68 11.38
CA GLN A 342 -26.51 -21.81 12.52
C GLN A 342 -27.95 -22.08 12.09
N ASN A 343 -28.21 -22.42 10.83
CA ASN A 343 -29.51 -22.65 10.27
C ASN A 343 -30.52 -21.46 10.41
N ARG A 344 -29.97 -20.22 10.52
CA ARG A 344 -30.75 -18.97 10.53
C ARG A 344 -30.84 -18.40 9.12
N MET A 345 -31.59 -19.09 8.29
CA MET A 345 -31.61 -18.85 6.84
C MET A 345 -32.21 -17.49 6.44
N ALA A 346 -33.17 -16.97 7.23
CA ALA A 346 -33.78 -15.67 6.96
C ALA A 346 -32.80 -14.52 7.18
N GLU A 347 -32.01 -14.58 8.27
CA GLU A 347 -30.96 -13.63 8.59
C GLU A 347 -29.84 -13.72 7.55
N ALA A 348 -29.35 -14.93 7.26
CA ALA A 348 -28.32 -15.15 6.25
C ALA A 348 -28.74 -14.59 4.88
N ARG A 349 -29.99 -14.80 4.47
CA ARG A 349 -30.52 -14.25 3.22
C ARG A 349 -30.47 -12.73 3.19
N LYS A 350 -30.92 -12.07 4.27
CA LYS A 350 -30.92 -10.62 4.39
C LYS A 350 -29.51 -10.04 4.24
N GLU A 351 -28.54 -10.65 4.91
CA GLU A 351 -27.15 -10.21 4.90
C GLU A 351 -26.51 -10.40 3.53
N TYR A 352 -26.73 -11.55 2.89
CA TYR A 352 -26.24 -11.79 1.54
C TYR A 352 -26.89 -10.87 0.50
N GLU A 353 -28.19 -10.55 0.62
CA GLU A 353 -28.89 -9.63 -0.28
C GLU A 353 -28.32 -8.18 -0.14
N GLU A 354 -28.07 -7.73 1.09
CA GLU A 354 -27.45 -6.42 1.33
C GLU A 354 -26.02 -6.38 0.76
N ALA A 355 -25.20 -7.40 1.02
CA ALA A 355 -23.86 -7.51 0.48
C ALA A 355 -23.85 -7.54 -1.07
N LEU A 356 -24.77 -8.32 -1.66
CA LEU A 356 -24.89 -8.44 -3.11
C LEU A 356 -25.22 -7.09 -3.76
N LYS A 357 -26.15 -6.34 -3.18
CA LYS A 357 -26.53 -5.01 -3.68
C LYS A 357 -25.32 -4.06 -3.72
N ILE A 358 -24.48 -4.10 -2.70
CA ILE A 358 -23.26 -3.29 -2.66
C ILE A 358 -22.28 -3.74 -3.76
N TYR A 359 -21.95 -5.03 -3.82
CA TYR A 359 -20.99 -5.52 -4.81
C TYR A 359 -21.48 -5.35 -6.25
N GLU A 360 -22.81 -5.47 -6.53
CA GLU A 360 -23.35 -5.19 -7.86
C GLU A 360 -23.20 -3.72 -8.28
N ALA A 361 -23.28 -2.79 -7.32
CA ALA A 361 -23.04 -1.38 -7.60
C ALA A 361 -21.57 -1.14 -7.96
N PHE A 362 -20.64 -1.73 -7.22
CA PHE A 362 -19.20 -1.61 -7.46
C PHE A 362 -18.74 -2.37 -8.71
N ALA A 363 -19.34 -3.52 -9.02
CA ALA A 363 -19.02 -4.31 -10.23
C ALA A 363 -19.38 -3.59 -11.54
N LYS A 364 -20.23 -2.55 -11.49
CA LYS A 364 -20.51 -1.68 -12.66
C LYS A 364 -19.33 -0.74 -12.94
N GLN A 365 -18.58 -0.36 -11.92
CA GLN A 365 -17.44 0.58 -12.02
C GLN A 365 -16.14 -0.20 -12.23
N ASP A 366 -15.95 -1.29 -11.49
CA ASP A 366 -14.81 -2.18 -11.58
C ASP A 366 -15.25 -3.66 -11.66
N PRO A 367 -15.57 -4.15 -12.88
CA PRO A 367 -15.99 -5.54 -13.07
C PRO A 367 -14.92 -6.56 -12.73
N GLU A 368 -13.64 -6.23 -12.94
CA GLU A 368 -12.53 -7.16 -12.69
C GLU A 368 -12.41 -7.49 -11.20
N GLN A 369 -12.56 -6.49 -10.35
CA GLN A 369 -12.43 -6.64 -8.92
C GLN A 369 -13.64 -7.36 -8.28
N PHE A 370 -14.89 -7.01 -8.67
CA PHE A 370 -16.09 -7.39 -7.89
C PHE A 370 -16.98 -8.46 -8.52
N THR A 371 -16.79 -8.83 -9.80
CA THR A 371 -17.65 -9.84 -10.45
C THR A 371 -17.61 -11.20 -9.76
N THR A 372 -16.49 -11.60 -9.21
CA THR A 372 -16.32 -12.88 -8.50
C THR A 372 -17.17 -12.90 -7.23
N ASP A 373 -17.20 -11.81 -6.46
CA ASP A 373 -17.99 -11.70 -5.24
C ASP A 373 -19.50 -11.71 -5.55
N VAL A 374 -19.91 -11.00 -6.59
CA VAL A 374 -21.30 -11.03 -7.09
C VAL A 374 -21.72 -12.45 -7.46
N LYS A 375 -20.92 -13.19 -8.22
CA LYS A 375 -21.21 -14.57 -8.59
C LYS A 375 -21.31 -15.50 -7.38
N ARG A 376 -20.39 -15.35 -6.42
CA ARG A 376 -20.36 -16.13 -5.18
C ARG A 376 -21.63 -15.91 -4.36
N LEU A 377 -22.01 -14.65 -4.12
CA LEU A 377 -23.20 -14.33 -3.34
C LEU A 377 -24.49 -14.78 -4.02
N LYS A 378 -24.63 -14.66 -5.35
CA LYS A 378 -25.76 -15.20 -6.09
C LYS A 378 -25.89 -16.70 -5.93
N LYS A 379 -24.77 -17.42 -5.95
CA LYS A 379 -24.76 -18.86 -5.70
C LYS A 379 -25.21 -19.19 -4.28
N LEU A 380 -24.65 -18.52 -3.26
CA LEU A 380 -25.04 -18.71 -1.85
C LEU A 380 -26.54 -18.46 -1.64
N LEU A 381 -27.11 -17.40 -2.21
CA LEU A 381 -28.54 -17.10 -2.14
C LEU A 381 -29.42 -18.16 -2.82
N GLN A 382 -28.95 -18.81 -3.90
CA GLN A 382 -29.66 -19.90 -4.56
C GLN A 382 -29.65 -21.20 -3.76
N GLU A 383 -28.57 -21.43 -3.00
CA GLU A 383 -28.40 -22.63 -2.16
C GLU A 383 -29.17 -22.55 -0.83
N LEU A 384 -29.57 -21.34 -0.40
CA LEU A 384 -30.40 -21.18 0.80
C LEU A 384 -31.81 -21.74 0.59
N PRO A 385 -32.35 -22.51 1.53
CA PRO A 385 -33.76 -22.95 1.53
C PRO A 385 -34.71 -21.76 1.36
N LYS A 386 -35.81 -21.97 0.62
CA LYS A 386 -36.85 -20.95 0.42
C LYS A 386 -37.61 -20.69 1.70
#